data_2d9f586b1cc4ca5cbb7a5e7283d800fe
#
_entry.id   2d9f586b1cc4ca5cbb7a5e7283d800fe
#
_cell.length_a   1.000
_cell.length_b   1.000
_cell.length_c   1.000
_cell.angle_alpha   90.00
_cell.angle_beta   90.00
_cell.angle_gamma   90.00
#
_symmetry.space_group_name_H-M   'P 1'
#
loop_
_entity.id
_entity.type
_entity.pdbx_description
1 polymer ?
#
loop_
_entity_poly.entity_id
_entity_poly.type
_entity_poly.pdbx_seq_one_letter_code
_entity_poly.pdbx_strand_id
1 'polypeptide(L)'
;VSTFIKREGWVEIIKSSTLPIGVLEKVDYDCTAKKLYDGDYVIMVSDGVLDNLPCLNKEEKMVEIIEEVVMKKPKAIADEILRKSMSYNNCEVCDDCTVLVFGLFDTYNK
;
A
#
# COMPACT_ATOMS: atom_id res chain seq x y z
N VAL A 1 5.99 -5.46 -4.30
CA VAL A 1 5.13 -4.31 -4.04
C VAL A 1 3.80 -4.78 -3.49
N SER A 2 3.41 -4.25 -2.37
CA SER A 2 2.11 -4.55 -1.76
C SER A 2 1.15 -3.41 -2.00
N THR A 3 -0.10 -3.75 -2.30
CA THR A 3 -1.14 -2.78 -2.64
C THR A 3 -2.29 -2.87 -1.66
N PHE A 4 -2.75 -1.71 -1.21
CA PHE A 4 -3.83 -1.59 -0.25
C PHE A 4 -4.88 -0.61 -0.78
N ILE A 5 -6.14 -0.86 -0.46
CA ILE A 5 -7.21 0.09 -0.73
C ILE A 5 -7.75 0.56 0.62
N LYS A 6 -7.67 1.88 0.84
CA LYS A 6 -8.21 2.51 2.05
C LYS A 6 -9.58 3.09 1.73
N ARG A 7 -10.58 2.64 2.47
CA ARG A 7 -11.93 3.17 2.45
C ARG A 7 -12.29 3.67 3.84
N GLU A 8 -13.35 4.43 3.93
CA GLU A 8 -13.83 4.88 5.22
C GLU A 8 -14.12 3.67 6.11
N GLY A 9 -13.39 3.57 7.22
CA GLY A 9 -13.60 2.53 8.22
C GLY A 9 -12.86 1.22 8.00
N TRP A 10 -12.16 1.01 6.87
CA TRP A 10 -11.41 -0.23 6.67
C TRP A 10 -10.37 -0.15 5.56
N VAL A 11 -9.44 -1.09 5.58
CA VAL A 11 -8.36 -1.22 4.60
C VAL A 11 -8.36 -2.63 4.05
N GLU A 12 -8.29 -2.76 2.73
CA GLU A 12 -8.23 -4.04 2.05
C GLU A 12 -6.86 -4.27 1.44
N ILE A 13 -6.32 -5.47 1.58
CA ILE A 13 -5.07 -5.87 0.94
C ILE A 13 -5.40 -6.49 -0.42
N ILE A 14 -4.77 -5.99 -1.47
CA ILE A 14 -4.89 -6.58 -2.80
C ILE A 14 -3.74 -7.55 -2.99
N LYS A 15 -4.06 -8.81 -3.15
CA LYS A 15 -3.05 -9.86 -3.36
C LYS A 15 -2.99 -10.25 -4.81
N SER A 16 -1.77 -10.40 -5.32
CA SER A 16 -1.50 -10.93 -6.63
C SER A 16 -0.58 -12.13 -6.48
N SER A 17 -0.90 -13.22 -7.17
CA SER A 17 -0.13 -14.45 -7.12
C SER A 17 0.63 -14.70 -8.43
N THR A 18 1.12 -13.65 -9.05
CA THR A 18 1.87 -13.75 -10.30
C THR A 18 3.26 -14.32 -10.06
N LEU A 19 3.63 -15.35 -10.81
CA LEU A 19 4.98 -15.89 -10.76
C LEU A 19 5.94 -15.00 -11.58
N PRO A 20 7.23 -14.95 -11.19
CA PRO A 20 8.21 -14.19 -11.96
C PRO A 20 8.30 -14.70 -13.41
N ILE A 21 8.40 -13.77 -14.34
CA ILE A 21 8.59 -14.09 -15.76
C ILE A 21 9.92 -14.83 -15.93
N GLY A 22 9.90 -15.95 -16.68
CA GLY A 22 11.07 -16.79 -16.88
C GLY A 22 11.04 -18.11 -16.12
N VAL A 23 10.14 -18.25 -15.16
CA VAL A 23 9.95 -19.52 -14.43
C VAL A 23 9.08 -20.47 -15.23
N LEU A 24 8.17 -19.95 -16.06
CA LEU A 24 7.26 -20.74 -16.91
C LEU A 24 7.40 -20.33 -18.36
N GLU A 25 7.28 -21.31 -19.27
CA GLU A 25 7.28 -21.04 -20.72
C GLU A 25 6.02 -20.26 -21.15
N LYS A 26 4.92 -20.49 -20.45
CA LYS A 26 3.68 -19.74 -20.64
C LYS A 26 3.35 -19.07 -19.32
N VAL A 27 3.27 -17.75 -19.35
CA VAL A 27 2.82 -16.99 -18.20
C VAL A 27 1.31 -16.79 -18.33
N ASP A 28 0.56 -17.50 -17.51
CA ASP A 28 -0.84 -17.15 -17.29
C ASP A 28 -0.86 -15.95 -16.34
N TYR A 29 -1.30 -14.82 -16.85
CA TYR A 29 -1.44 -13.64 -16.01
C TYR A 29 -2.59 -13.84 -15.05
N ASP A 30 -2.28 -13.82 -13.76
CA ASP A 30 -3.31 -13.73 -12.75
C ASP A 30 -3.74 -12.28 -12.70
N CYS A 31 -4.88 -12.00 -13.32
CA CYS A 31 -5.41 -10.64 -13.40
C CYS A 31 -6.48 -10.44 -12.34
N THR A 32 -6.18 -9.61 -11.34
CA THR A 32 -7.16 -9.23 -10.34
C THR A 32 -7.78 -7.90 -10.71
N ALA A 33 -9.10 -7.89 -10.93
CA ALA A 33 -9.85 -6.68 -11.15
C ALA A 33 -10.58 -6.30 -9.85
N LYS A 34 -10.48 -5.04 -9.46
CA LYS A 34 -11.11 -4.53 -8.25
C LYS A 34 -11.88 -3.27 -8.57
N LYS A 35 -13.14 -3.22 -8.15
CA LYS A 35 -13.96 -2.03 -8.31
C LYS A 35 -13.59 -0.99 -7.25
N LEU A 36 -13.34 0.24 -7.69
CA LEU A 36 -13.03 1.35 -6.82
C LEU A 36 -14.18 2.35 -6.80
N TYR A 37 -14.34 3.02 -5.68
CA TYR A 37 -15.43 3.96 -5.45
C TYR A 37 -14.89 5.35 -5.14
N ASP A 38 -15.75 6.34 -5.26
CA ASP A 38 -15.42 7.72 -4.88
C ASP A 38 -14.94 7.77 -3.42
N GLY A 39 -13.82 8.44 -3.22
CA GLY A 39 -13.21 8.55 -1.89
C GLY A 39 -12.24 7.44 -1.52
N ASP A 40 -12.06 6.43 -2.38
CA ASP A 40 -11.08 5.39 -2.14
C ASP A 40 -9.66 5.91 -2.38
N TYR A 41 -8.72 5.41 -1.58
CA TYR A 41 -7.29 5.64 -1.80
C TYR A 41 -6.63 4.32 -2.13
N VAL A 42 -5.80 4.32 -3.17
CA VAL A 42 -4.95 3.18 -3.51
C VAL A 42 -3.55 3.50 -3.01
N ILE A 43 -2.99 2.59 -2.22
CA ILE A 43 -1.69 2.77 -1.56
C ILE A 43 -0.80 1.61 -1.97
N MET A 44 0.35 1.93 -2.55
CA MET A 44 1.35 0.94 -2.92
C MET A 44 2.62 1.19 -2.12
N VAL A 45 3.17 0.15 -1.52
CA VAL A 45 4.41 0.25 -0.75
C VAL A 45 5.42 -0.75 -1.28
N SER A 46 6.69 -0.32 -1.34
CA SER A 46 7.78 -1.20 -1.71
C SER A 46 8.14 -2.16 -0.57
N ASP A 47 8.85 -3.23 -0.89
CA ASP A 47 9.30 -4.19 0.11
C ASP A 47 10.18 -3.55 1.18
N GLY A 48 10.97 -2.54 0.80
CA GLY A 48 11.80 -1.81 1.75
C GLY A 48 10.99 -1.13 2.86
N VAL A 49 9.79 -0.66 2.55
CA VAL A 49 8.90 -0.06 3.55
C VAL A 49 8.43 -1.13 4.54
N LEU A 50 8.01 -2.28 4.02
CA LEU A 50 7.54 -3.39 4.88
C LEU A 50 8.66 -3.95 5.74
N ASP A 51 9.89 -3.99 5.22
CA ASP A 51 11.04 -4.53 5.95
C ASP A 51 11.37 -3.74 7.21
N ASN A 52 10.93 -2.49 7.32
CA ASN A 52 11.10 -1.69 8.53
C ASN A 52 10.17 -2.14 9.67
N LEU A 53 9.14 -2.90 9.39
CA LEU A 53 8.11 -3.24 10.38
C LEU A 53 8.58 -4.39 11.28
N PRO A 54 8.24 -4.36 12.60
CA PRO A 54 8.83 -5.25 13.59
C PRO A 54 8.17 -6.61 13.74
N CYS A 55 7.18 -6.94 12.94
CA CYS A 55 6.40 -8.16 13.14
C CYS A 55 6.51 -9.13 11.96
N LEU A 56 6.10 -10.38 12.19
CA LEU A 56 6.14 -11.42 11.16
C LEU A 56 5.16 -11.15 10.02
N ASN A 57 3.95 -10.71 10.35
CA ASN A 57 2.99 -10.36 9.33
C ASN A 57 3.04 -8.84 9.08
N LYS A 58 3.92 -8.47 8.18
CA LYS A 58 4.18 -7.07 7.87
C LYS A 58 3.02 -6.39 7.15
N GLU A 59 2.28 -7.13 6.34
CA GLU A 59 1.11 -6.57 5.65
C GLU A 59 -0.01 -6.21 6.62
N GLU A 60 -0.27 -7.06 7.62
CA GLU A 60 -1.25 -6.73 8.66
C GLU A 60 -0.83 -5.52 9.48
N LYS A 61 0.46 -5.40 9.77
CA LYS A 61 0.97 -4.22 10.48
C LYS A 61 0.81 -2.97 9.63
N MET A 62 1.04 -3.08 8.33
CA MET A 62 0.83 -1.96 7.42
C MET A 62 -0.65 -1.55 7.37
N VAL A 63 -1.57 -2.50 7.40
CA VAL A 63 -3.01 -2.21 7.48
C VAL A 63 -3.31 -1.37 8.73
N GLU A 64 -2.76 -1.73 9.88
CA GLU A 64 -2.95 -0.95 11.11
C GLU A 64 -2.44 0.48 10.96
N ILE A 65 -1.25 0.64 10.34
CA ILE A 65 -0.68 1.97 10.10
C ILE A 65 -1.59 2.80 9.21
N ILE A 66 -2.07 2.20 8.12
CA ILE A 66 -2.95 2.89 7.17
C ILE A 66 -4.28 3.27 7.82
N GLU A 67 -4.85 2.38 8.64
CA GLU A 67 -6.10 2.66 9.34
C GLU A 67 -6.00 3.88 10.26
N GLU A 68 -4.84 4.12 10.86
CA GLU A 68 -4.60 5.24 11.77
C GLU A 68 -4.37 6.56 11.04
N VAL A 69 -4.12 6.54 9.74
CA VAL A 69 -3.88 7.77 8.97
C VAL A 69 -5.20 8.54 8.80
N VAL A 70 -5.21 9.79 9.23
CA VAL A 70 -6.41 10.64 9.18
C VAL A 70 -6.35 11.73 8.11
N MET A 71 -5.19 11.93 7.49
CA MET A 71 -5.00 12.91 6.44
C MET A 71 -5.82 12.54 5.20
N LYS A 72 -6.24 13.56 4.43
CA LYS A 72 -7.03 13.37 3.21
C LYS A 72 -6.24 13.59 1.93
N LYS A 73 -5.14 14.32 2.00
CA LYS A 73 -4.32 14.59 0.81
C LYS A 73 -3.39 13.40 0.54
N PRO A 74 -3.32 12.89 -0.68
CA PRO A 74 -2.48 11.74 -1.00
C PRO A 74 -1.01 11.90 -0.57
N LYS A 75 -0.43 13.06 -0.80
CA LYS A 75 0.95 13.31 -0.38
C LYS A 75 1.12 13.21 1.13
N ALA A 76 0.19 13.76 1.90
CA ALA A 76 0.24 13.70 3.36
C ALA A 76 0.08 12.26 3.86
N ILE A 77 -0.77 11.47 3.21
CA ILE A 77 -0.93 10.05 3.53
C ILE A 77 0.38 9.30 3.27
N ALA A 78 1.00 9.52 2.13
CA ALA A 78 2.26 8.86 1.78
C ALA A 78 3.37 9.22 2.77
N ASP A 79 3.50 10.50 3.10
CA ASP A 79 4.52 10.98 4.04
C ASP A 79 4.32 10.37 5.44
N GLU A 80 3.07 10.27 5.91
CA GLU A 80 2.76 9.69 7.22
C GLU A 80 3.07 8.20 7.26
N ILE A 81 2.71 7.46 6.22
CA ILE A 81 3.00 6.02 6.14
C ILE A 81 4.51 5.79 6.17
N LEU A 82 5.25 6.56 5.38
CA LEU A 82 6.71 6.44 5.33
C LEU A 82 7.33 6.78 6.68
N ARG A 83 6.91 7.88 7.30
CA ARG A 83 7.40 8.30 8.61
C ARG A 83 7.14 7.23 9.67
N LYS A 84 5.92 6.69 9.72
CA LYS A 84 5.54 5.65 10.68
C LYS A 84 6.37 4.40 10.49
N SER A 85 6.54 3.94 9.25
CA SER A 85 7.30 2.72 8.99
C SER A 85 8.76 2.89 9.37
N MET A 86 9.37 4.02 9.03
CA MET A 86 10.76 4.28 9.36
C MET A 86 10.99 4.43 10.86
N SER A 87 9.99 4.86 11.62
CA SER A 87 10.10 5.02 13.07
C SER A 87 10.39 3.69 13.79
N TYR A 88 9.96 2.57 13.20
CA TYR A 88 10.24 1.24 13.76
C TYR A 88 11.67 0.79 13.56
N ASN A 89 12.41 1.44 12.68
CA ASN A 89 13.81 1.14 12.37
C ASN A 89 14.72 2.31 12.71
N ASN A 90 14.40 3.07 13.76
CA ASN A 90 15.16 4.24 14.23
C ASN A 90 15.43 5.26 13.12
N CYS A 91 14.53 5.36 12.15
CA CYS A 91 14.65 6.23 10.98
C CYS A 91 15.87 5.92 10.11
N GLU A 92 16.44 4.72 10.23
CA GLU A 92 17.49 4.25 9.34
C GLU A 92 16.88 3.57 8.12
N VAL A 93 17.39 3.88 6.94
CA VAL A 93 16.95 3.26 5.69
C VAL A 93 17.89 2.13 5.37
N CYS A 94 17.38 0.89 5.39
CA CYS A 94 18.15 -0.31 5.05
C CYS A 94 18.02 -0.69 3.57
N ASP A 95 16.97 -0.24 2.92
CA ASP A 95 16.66 -0.50 1.52
C ASP A 95 15.84 0.67 0.98
N ASP A 96 15.66 0.72 -0.33
CA ASP A 96 14.86 1.76 -0.96
C ASP A 96 13.40 1.67 -0.49
N CYS A 97 12.91 2.79 0.01
CA CYS A 97 11.54 2.89 0.52
C CYS A 97 10.72 3.81 -0.36
N THR A 98 9.65 3.27 -0.93
CA THR A 98 8.74 4.05 -1.78
C THR A 98 7.31 3.80 -1.33
N VAL A 99 6.56 4.87 -1.16
CA VAL A 99 5.12 4.84 -0.90
C VAL A 99 4.44 5.69 -1.97
N LEU A 100 3.52 5.07 -2.69
CA LEU A 100 2.72 5.76 -3.70
C LEU A 100 1.25 5.75 -3.25
N VAL A 101 0.64 6.92 -3.24
CA VAL A 101 -0.77 7.05 -2.87
C VAL A 101 -1.49 7.85 -3.95
N PHE A 102 -2.63 7.34 -4.39
CA PHE A 102 -3.53 8.13 -5.21
C PHE A 102 -4.97 7.95 -4.75
N GLY A 103 -5.71 9.03 -4.80
CA GLY A 103 -7.11 9.07 -4.41
C GLY A 103 -8.02 9.12 -5.63
N LEU A 104 -9.21 8.56 -5.48
CA LEU A 104 -10.24 8.56 -6.51
C LEU A 104 -11.36 9.48 -6.08
N PHE A 105 -11.66 10.48 -6.91
CA PHE A 105 -12.70 11.45 -6.62
C PHE A 105 -13.64 11.60 -7.80
N ASP A 106 -14.93 11.60 -7.50
CA ASP A 106 -15.96 11.80 -8.50
C ASP A 106 -16.02 13.30 -8.85
N THR A 107 -15.74 13.61 -10.12
CA THR A 107 -15.76 14.99 -10.59
C THR A 107 -17.16 15.55 -10.81
N TYR A 108 -18.17 14.69 -10.84
CA TYR A 108 -19.55 15.11 -11.06
C TYR A 108 -20.22 15.68 -9.81
N ASN A 109 -19.66 15.46 -8.64
CA ASN A 109 -20.23 15.86 -7.35
C ASN A 109 -19.55 17.09 -6.76
N LYS A 110 -18.97 17.89 -7.59
CA LYS A 110 -18.37 19.16 -7.13
C LYS A 110 -19.37 20.28 -7.02
#